data_5a870b0f3be86494d33614859453aa50
#
_entry.id   5a870b0f3be86494d33614859453aa50
#
_cell.length_a   1.000
_cell.length_b   1.000
_cell.length_c   1.000
_cell.angle_alpha   90.00
_cell.angle_beta   90.00
_cell.angle_gamma   90.00
#
_symmetry.space_group_name_H-M   'P 1'
#
loop_
_entity.id
_entity.type
_entity.pdbx_description
1 polymer ?
#
loop_
_entity_poly.entity_id
_entity_poly.type
_entity_poly.pdbx_seq_one_letter_code
_entity_poly.pdbx_strand_id
1 'polypeptide(L)'
;MKIAVLNEFSQAPKNGIILKELKSVVEPMGHQVFNAAMEVPLTDQDVPEAYTQENPRLTYLHLGIMSALLLNSGAVDFVVTGCGT
;
A
#
# COMPACT_ATOMS: atom_id res chain seq x y z
N MET A 1 -7.56 -5.47 -14.26
CA MET A 1 -6.31 -4.84 -13.78
C MET A 1 -5.96 -5.31 -12.40
N LYS A 2 -4.68 -5.42 -12.13
CA LYS A 2 -4.15 -5.66 -10.79
C LYS A 2 -3.61 -4.35 -10.26
N ILE A 3 -4.13 -3.90 -9.13
CA ILE A 3 -3.83 -2.59 -8.55
C ILE A 3 -3.20 -2.80 -7.18
N ALA A 4 -2.01 -2.24 -6.95
CA ALA A 4 -1.35 -2.27 -5.65
C ALA A 4 -1.58 -0.94 -4.94
N VAL A 5 -1.88 -1.02 -3.64
CA VAL A 5 -2.00 0.16 -2.77
C VAL A 5 -0.86 0.10 -1.76
N LEU A 6 -0.07 1.16 -1.70
CA LEU A 6 0.97 1.31 -0.69
C LEU A 6 1.23 2.79 -0.44
N ASN A 7 1.29 3.17 0.83
CA ASN A 7 1.45 4.55 1.24
C ASN A 7 2.71 4.73 2.08
N GLU A 8 3.37 5.87 1.93
CA GLU A 8 4.51 6.26 2.75
C GLU A 8 4.04 6.47 4.21
N PHE A 9 4.96 6.39 5.16
CA PHE A 9 4.59 6.35 6.59
C PHE A 9 3.73 7.53 7.06
N SER A 10 3.90 8.71 6.47
CA SER A 10 3.08 9.88 6.84
C SER A 10 1.61 9.71 6.45
N GLN A 11 1.33 8.86 5.48
CA GLN A 11 -0.02 8.54 5.00
C GLN A 11 -0.44 7.11 5.39
N ALA A 12 0.39 6.40 6.14
CA ALA A 12 0.12 5.02 6.53
C ALA A 12 -1.23 4.83 7.23
N PRO A 13 -1.67 5.72 8.13
CA PRO A 13 -2.99 5.57 8.76
C PRO A 13 -4.15 5.59 7.79
N LYS A 14 -3.94 6.07 6.57
CA LYS A 14 -4.98 6.13 5.54
C LYS A 14 -4.94 4.92 4.61
N ASN A 15 -3.90 4.10 4.69
CA ASN A 15 -3.69 2.99 3.75
C ASN A 15 -4.87 2.01 3.73
N GLY A 16 -5.33 1.59 4.92
CA GLY A 16 -6.48 0.69 5.03
C GLY A 16 -7.78 1.29 4.53
N ILE A 17 -7.97 2.58 4.74
CA ILE A 17 -9.17 3.30 4.26
C ILE A 17 -9.17 3.36 2.75
N ILE A 18 -8.04 3.74 2.15
CA ILE A 18 -7.89 3.80 0.69
C ILE A 18 -8.10 2.42 0.08
N LEU A 19 -7.49 1.40 0.67
CA LEU A 19 -7.63 0.01 0.21
C LEU A 19 -9.10 -0.41 0.20
N LYS A 20 -9.80 -0.18 1.29
CA LYS A 20 -11.22 -0.55 1.44
C LYS A 20 -12.10 0.17 0.42
N GLU A 21 -11.95 1.49 0.31
CA GLU A 21 -12.75 2.29 -0.61
C GLU A 21 -12.49 1.90 -2.06
N LEU A 22 -11.22 1.70 -2.41
CA LEU A 22 -10.85 1.33 -3.76
C LEU A 22 -11.40 -0.06 -4.12
N LYS A 23 -11.30 -1.03 -3.19
CA LYS A 23 -11.89 -2.36 -3.39
C LYS A 23 -13.39 -2.29 -3.65
N SER A 24 -14.10 -1.48 -2.86
CA SER A 24 -15.55 -1.38 -2.97
C SER A 24 -16.00 -0.86 -4.34
N VAL A 25 -15.17 -0.04 -4.99
CA VAL A 25 -15.49 0.56 -6.29
C VAL A 25 -15.05 -0.33 -7.46
N VAL A 26 -13.82 -0.85 -7.42
CA VAL A 26 -13.21 -1.47 -8.61
C VAL A 26 -13.28 -2.99 -8.63
N GLU A 27 -13.40 -3.68 -7.51
CA GLU A 27 -13.52 -5.14 -7.51
C GLU A 27 -14.82 -5.61 -8.21
N PRO A 28 -15.97 -4.96 -8.00
CA PRO A 28 -17.17 -5.29 -8.77
C PRO A 28 -17.02 -5.10 -10.26
N MET A 29 -16.04 -4.30 -10.70
CA MET A 29 -15.74 -4.08 -12.12
C MET A 29 -14.78 -5.12 -12.68
N GLY A 30 -14.33 -6.08 -11.88
CA GLY A 30 -13.44 -7.14 -12.31
C GLY A 30 -11.97 -6.90 -12.07
N HIS A 31 -11.61 -5.83 -11.35
CA HIS A 31 -10.22 -5.52 -11.00
C HIS A 31 -9.85 -6.10 -9.64
N GLN A 32 -8.56 -6.35 -9.43
CA GLN A 32 -8.02 -6.83 -8.17
C GLN A 32 -7.23 -5.72 -7.48
N VAL A 33 -7.40 -5.59 -6.17
CA VAL A 33 -6.68 -4.60 -5.37
C VAL A 33 -5.92 -5.31 -4.26
N PHE A 34 -4.63 -5.01 -4.13
CA PHE A 34 -3.73 -5.62 -3.15
C PHE A 34 -3.17 -4.56 -2.22
N ASN A 35 -3.09 -4.89 -0.95
CA ASN A 35 -2.31 -4.10 0.00
C ASN A 35 -0.85 -4.55 -0.09
N ALA A 36 -0.07 -3.90 -0.95
CA ALA A 36 1.34 -4.25 -1.14
C ALA A 36 2.22 -3.86 0.05
N ALA A 37 1.68 -3.08 0.97
CA ALA A 37 2.40 -2.67 2.17
C ALA A 37 2.36 -3.71 3.30
N MET A 38 1.55 -4.75 3.18
CA MET A 38 1.38 -5.74 4.24
C MET A 38 2.59 -6.63 4.51
N GLU A 39 3.52 -6.71 3.58
CA GLU A 39 4.63 -7.66 3.67
C GLU A 39 5.83 -7.13 4.45
N VAL A 40 5.76 -5.92 4.95
CA VAL A 40 6.85 -5.35 5.75
C VAL A 40 6.66 -5.80 7.21
N PRO A 41 7.54 -6.65 7.73
CA PRO A 41 7.43 -7.06 9.12
C PRO A 41 7.70 -5.86 10.03
N LEU A 42 6.69 -5.47 10.78
CA LEU A 42 6.81 -4.43 11.79
C LEU A 42 6.93 -5.09 13.15
N THR A 43 7.92 -4.67 13.92
CA THR A 43 8.04 -5.11 15.30
C THR A 43 7.21 -4.18 16.18
N ASP A 44 6.56 -4.73 17.18
CA ASP A 44 5.67 -3.99 18.08
C ASP A 44 6.37 -2.82 18.80
N GLN A 45 7.70 -2.84 18.85
CA GLN A 45 8.48 -1.82 19.54
C GLN A 45 8.70 -0.55 18.73
N ASP A 46 8.56 -0.62 17.41
CA ASP A 46 8.91 0.48 16.50
C ASP A 46 7.70 1.22 15.97
N VAL A 47 6.50 0.78 16.32
CA VAL A 47 5.29 1.20 15.62
C VAL A 47 4.26 1.76 16.58
N PRO A 48 3.87 3.04 16.45
CA PRO A 48 2.70 3.57 17.16
C PRO A 48 1.44 2.77 16.80
N GLU A 49 0.44 2.81 17.68
CA GLU A 49 -0.84 2.11 17.46
C GLU A 49 -1.50 2.40 16.11
N ALA A 50 -1.19 3.57 15.52
CA ALA A 50 -1.73 3.94 14.21
C ALA A 50 -1.14 3.10 13.06
N TYR A 51 -0.03 2.40 13.29
CA TYR A 51 0.62 1.57 12.27
C TYR A 51 0.31 0.11 12.55
N THR A 52 -0.33 -0.56 11.60
CA THR A 52 -0.75 -1.95 11.68
C THR A 52 -0.31 -2.68 10.43
N GLN A 53 -0.68 -3.95 10.28
CA GLN A 53 -0.44 -4.66 9.02
C GLN A 53 -1.19 -4.02 7.85
N GLU A 54 -2.35 -3.39 8.10
CA GLU A 54 -3.09 -2.66 7.07
C GLU A 54 -2.49 -1.29 6.79
N ASN A 55 -1.82 -0.71 7.80
CA ASN A 55 -1.25 0.63 7.75
C ASN A 55 0.23 0.59 8.14
N PRO A 56 1.08 -0.12 7.40
CA PRO A 56 2.49 -0.30 7.77
C PRO A 56 3.30 0.97 7.56
N ARG A 57 4.39 1.06 8.30
CA ARG A 57 5.32 2.18 8.20
C ARG A 57 6.33 1.94 7.07
N LEU A 58 6.09 2.56 5.93
CA LEU A 58 7.01 2.51 4.79
C LEU A 58 7.69 3.85 4.60
N THR A 59 9.00 3.84 4.36
CA THR A 59 9.71 5.05 3.96
C THR A 59 9.44 5.35 2.49
N TYR A 60 9.68 6.60 2.08
CA TYR A 60 9.52 6.99 0.69
C TYR A 60 10.45 6.22 -0.25
N LEU A 61 11.63 5.81 0.24
CA LEU A 61 12.56 4.98 -0.54
C LEU A 61 11.96 3.59 -0.81
N HIS A 62 11.40 2.95 0.21
CA HIS A 62 10.70 1.68 0.08
C HIS A 62 9.56 1.79 -0.92
N LEU A 63 8.77 2.84 -0.80
CA LEU A 63 7.62 3.09 -1.65
C LEU A 63 8.04 3.14 -3.12
N GLY A 64 9.07 3.93 -3.43
CA GLY A 64 9.56 4.07 -4.80
C GLY A 64 10.10 2.76 -5.38
N ILE A 65 10.94 2.06 -4.61
CA ILE A 65 11.53 0.80 -5.05
C ILE A 65 10.47 -0.28 -5.23
N MET A 66 9.57 -0.45 -4.28
CA MET A 66 8.49 -1.44 -4.38
C MET A 66 7.56 -1.16 -5.54
N SER A 67 7.18 0.10 -5.75
CA SER A 67 6.34 0.49 -6.88
C SER A 67 6.99 0.15 -8.21
N ALA A 68 8.28 0.48 -8.37
CA ALA A 68 9.02 0.19 -9.58
C ALA A 68 9.13 -1.33 -9.83
N LEU A 69 9.43 -2.10 -8.80
CA LEU A 69 9.53 -3.56 -8.91
C LEU A 69 8.19 -4.19 -9.28
N LEU A 70 7.10 -3.77 -8.64
CA LEU A 70 5.78 -4.30 -8.90
C LEU A 70 5.33 -4.04 -10.34
N LEU A 71 5.55 -2.83 -10.83
CA LEU A 71 5.19 -2.46 -12.20
C LEU A 71 6.10 -3.13 -13.23
N ASN A 72 7.41 -3.09 -13.04
CA ASN A 72 8.37 -3.62 -13.99
C ASN A 72 8.35 -5.14 -14.09
N SER A 73 8.03 -5.84 -13.01
CA SER A 73 7.90 -7.30 -13.01
C SER A 73 6.58 -7.79 -13.60
N GLY A 74 5.63 -6.88 -13.85
CA GLY A 74 4.30 -7.26 -14.32
C GLY A 74 3.39 -7.83 -13.23
N ALA A 75 3.81 -7.74 -11.94
CA ALA A 75 2.99 -8.22 -10.84
C ALA A 75 1.70 -7.40 -10.69
N VAL A 76 1.77 -6.10 -11.00
CA VAL A 76 0.60 -5.23 -11.01
C VAL A 76 0.60 -4.35 -12.25
N ASP A 77 -0.56 -3.83 -12.60
CA ASP A 77 -0.75 -2.92 -13.73
C ASP A 77 -0.74 -1.46 -13.30
N PHE A 78 -1.01 -1.21 -12.02
CA PHE A 78 -1.21 0.15 -11.50
C PHE A 78 -0.83 0.20 -10.03
N VAL A 79 -0.27 1.32 -9.61
CA VAL A 79 0.09 1.56 -8.21
C VAL A 79 -0.58 2.84 -7.72
N VAL A 80 -1.24 2.75 -6.56
CA VAL A 80 -1.81 3.90 -5.87
C VAL A 80 -0.96 4.15 -4.62
N THR A 81 -0.35 5.32 -4.55
CA THR A 81 0.53 5.68 -3.44
C THR A 81 0.15 7.04 -2.85
N GLY A 82 0.55 7.27 -1.60
CA GLY A 82 0.46 8.55 -0.94
C GLY A 82 1.76 8.85 -0.21
N CYS A 83 2.24 10.09 -0.34
CA CYS A 83 3.43 10.57 0.33
C CYS A 83 3.17 12.01 0.82
N GLY A 84 3.51 12.29 2.08
CA GLY A 84 3.28 13.60 2.70
C GLY A 84 4.42 14.61 2.52
N THR A 85 5.44 14.25 1.75
CA THR A 85 6.60 15.12 1.53
C THR A 85 6.49 15.97 0.28
#